data_dbcd736b493149c7cfe0ad41d4756a87
#
_entry.id   dbcd736b493149c7cfe0ad41d4756a87
#
_cell.length_a   1.000
_cell.length_b   1.000
_cell.length_c   1.000
_cell.angle_alpha   90.00
_cell.angle_beta   90.00
_cell.angle_gamma   90.00
#
_symmetry.space_group_name_H-M   'P 1'
#
loop_
_entity.id
_entity.type
_entity.pdbx_description
1 polymer ?
#
loop_
_entity_poly.entity_id
_entity_poly.type
_entity_poly.pdbx_seq_one_letter_code
_entity_poly.pdbx_strand_id
1 'polypeptide(L)'
;RIRVGNILTDSTNFTFVYIEESQNEAIVSIPVQLVGKATDEPRPVNIKVVGGSAKEGDDFVLPANPVLPAGASSFNYEITLKRSTALQEEAKTIEIAIEENEYFRPIITHEITDIQSGTDVSTMRHKIEFSELFTEAPAAWYTYIYPFTPQRFFLTCRVMDIPRSDFNDASKISSFRFQYLMSEMVKYVAEQLLLENPDPEIFDENGTPIF
;
A
#
# COMPACT_ATOMS: atom_id res chain seq x y z
N ARG A 1 -4.63 -6.06 -20.66
CA ARG A 1 -4.46 -4.77 -20.01
C ARG A 1 -4.62 -4.88 -18.49
N ILE A 2 -4.03 -3.95 -17.76
CA ILE A 2 -4.08 -3.91 -16.30
C ILE A 2 -5.16 -2.92 -15.89
N ARG A 3 -6.02 -3.30 -14.91
CA ARG A 3 -7.05 -2.43 -14.33
C ARG A 3 -7.11 -2.59 -12.82
N VAL A 4 -7.38 -1.49 -12.13
CA VAL A 4 -7.74 -1.50 -10.70
C VAL A 4 -9.18 -1.00 -10.57
N GLY A 5 -10.08 -1.87 -10.13
CA GLY A 5 -11.52 -1.57 -10.12
C GLY A 5 -12.07 -1.40 -11.54
N ASN A 6 -12.88 -0.36 -11.75
CA ASN A 6 -13.45 0.00 -13.06
C ASN A 6 -12.61 1.04 -13.82
N ILE A 7 -11.52 1.52 -13.23
CA ILE A 7 -10.65 2.54 -13.81
C ILE A 7 -9.39 1.86 -14.33
N LEU A 8 -9.01 2.17 -15.58
CA LEU A 8 -7.72 1.79 -16.11
C LEU A 8 -6.66 2.66 -15.43
N THR A 9 -5.67 2.02 -14.82
CA THR A 9 -4.53 2.70 -14.19
C THR A 9 -3.25 1.94 -14.50
N ASP A 10 -2.16 2.65 -14.66
CA ASP A 10 -0.82 2.10 -14.84
C ASP A 10 0.06 2.21 -13.59
N SER A 11 -0.55 2.57 -12.46
CA SER A 11 0.16 2.68 -11.19
C SER A 11 -0.67 2.23 -10.00
N THR A 12 0.03 1.74 -8.98
CA THR A 12 -0.52 1.37 -7.66
C THR A 12 0.44 1.87 -6.59
N ASN A 13 -0.11 2.57 -5.60
CA ASN A 13 0.63 2.96 -4.40
C ASN A 13 0.24 2.03 -3.25
N PHE A 14 1.25 1.56 -2.53
CA PHE A 14 1.08 0.71 -1.36
C PHE A 14 1.89 1.25 -0.19
N THR A 15 1.36 1.18 1.02
CA THR A 15 2.11 1.56 2.22
C THR A 15 2.01 0.53 3.33
N PHE A 16 3.14 0.23 3.96
CA PHE A 16 3.24 -0.64 5.12
C PHE A 16 2.83 0.03 6.43
N VAL A 17 2.61 1.35 6.47
CA VAL A 17 2.27 2.06 7.72
C VAL A 17 1.01 1.51 8.41
N TYR A 18 0.05 0.98 7.63
CA TYR A 18 -1.19 0.40 8.15
C TYR A 18 -1.13 -1.11 8.37
N ILE A 19 0.01 -1.73 8.06
CA ILE A 19 0.28 -3.15 8.29
C ILE A 19 0.92 -3.30 9.67
N GLU A 20 0.48 -4.29 10.44
CA GLU A 20 1.03 -4.55 11.76
C GLU A 20 2.53 -4.84 11.70
N GLU A 21 3.27 -4.43 12.73
CA GLU A 21 4.73 -4.53 12.76
C GLU A 21 5.24 -5.97 12.63
N SER A 22 4.47 -6.93 13.14
CA SER A 22 4.77 -8.36 13.04
C SER A 22 4.69 -8.93 11.61
N GLN A 23 4.08 -8.20 10.68
CA GLN A 23 3.91 -8.62 9.29
C GLN A 23 5.00 -7.98 8.41
N ASN A 24 5.92 -8.82 7.93
CA ASN A 24 7.05 -8.40 7.11
C ASN A 24 6.79 -8.50 5.59
N GLU A 25 5.63 -9.01 5.20
CA GLU A 25 5.24 -9.19 3.80
C GLU A 25 3.80 -8.75 3.59
N ALA A 26 3.52 -8.26 2.38
CA ALA A 26 2.17 -7.92 1.94
C ALA A 26 1.98 -8.29 0.48
N ILE A 27 0.75 -8.68 0.11
CA ILE A 27 0.41 -9.03 -1.27
C ILE A 27 -0.28 -7.84 -1.93
N VAL A 28 0.28 -7.40 -3.06
CA VAL A 28 -0.36 -6.45 -3.97
C VAL A 28 -0.89 -7.21 -5.17
N SER A 29 -2.20 -7.09 -5.38
CA SER A 29 -2.93 -7.79 -6.44
C SER A 29 -3.19 -6.85 -7.61
N ILE A 30 -2.60 -7.16 -8.77
CA ILE A 30 -2.74 -6.38 -10.00
C ILE A 30 -3.66 -7.14 -10.96
N PRO A 31 -4.89 -6.65 -11.21
CA PRO A 31 -5.83 -7.31 -12.10
C PRO A 31 -5.39 -7.15 -13.57
N VAL A 32 -5.16 -8.27 -14.22
CA VAL A 32 -4.80 -8.37 -15.64
C VAL A 32 -6.02 -8.81 -16.45
N GLN A 33 -6.42 -8.03 -17.45
CA GLN A 33 -7.58 -8.28 -18.28
C GLN A 33 -7.20 -8.66 -19.72
N LEU A 34 -7.91 -9.67 -20.25
CA LEU A 34 -7.88 -10.04 -21.66
C LEU A 34 -8.68 -9.02 -22.48
N VAL A 35 -8.13 -8.62 -23.62
CA VAL A 35 -8.87 -7.97 -24.71
C VAL A 35 -9.03 -9.01 -25.81
N GLY A 36 -10.24 -9.58 -25.95
CA GLY A 36 -10.54 -10.63 -26.90
C GLY A 36 -11.41 -11.74 -26.32
N LYS A 37 -11.45 -12.87 -27.00
CA LYS A 37 -12.25 -14.03 -26.58
C LYS A 37 -11.48 -14.90 -25.57
N ALA A 38 -12.17 -15.34 -24.53
CA ALA A 38 -11.68 -16.42 -23.68
C ALA A 38 -11.58 -17.73 -24.47
N THR A 39 -10.69 -18.60 -24.06
CA THR A 39 -10.48 -19.93 -24.65
C THR A 39 -10.72 -21.00 -23.60
N ASP A 40 -10.99 -22.21 -24.03
CA ASP A 40 -11.26 -23.36 -23.14
C ASP A 40 -9.96 -23.95 -22.52
N GLU A 41 -8.81 -23.40 -22.88
CA GLU A 41 -7.51 -23.82 -22.36
C GLU A 41 -6.82 -22.67 -21.59
N PRO A 42 -6.07 -22.99 -20.52
CA PRO A 42 -5.26 -22.01 -19.80
C PRO A 42 -4.09 -21.53 -20.69
N ARG A 43 -3.73 -20.24 -20.59
CA ARG A 43 -2.68 -19.62 -21.40
C ARG A 43 -1.65 -18.93 -20.55
N PRO A 44 -0.35 -19.26 -20.66
CA PRO A 44 0.72 -18.57 -19.98
C PRO A 44 0.77 -17.09 -20.37
N VAL A 45 1.03 -16.21 -19.38
CA VAL A 45 1.19 -14.77 -19.60
C VAL A 45 2.62 -14.40 -19.24
N ASN A 46 3.33 -13.74 -20.14
CA ASN A 46 4.69 -13.28 -19.87
C ASN A 46 4.64 -11.91 -19.21
N ILE A 47 5.03 -11.83 -17.93
CA ILE A 47 5.16 -10.59 -17.18
C ILE A 47 6.59 -10.51 -16.66
N LYS A 48 7.25 -9.36 -16.89
CA LYS A 48 8.64 -9.12 -16.47
C LYS A 48 8.78 -7.80 -15.75
N VAL A 49 9.79 -7.70 -14.90
CA VAL A 49 10.28 -6.43 -14.38
C VAL A 49 11.06 -5.72 -15.48
N VAL A 50 10.68 -4.48 -15.77
CA VAL A 50 11.30 -3.65 -16.80
C VAL A 50 11.95 -2.39 -16.23
N GLY A 51 11.76 -2.11 -14.94
CA GLY A 51 12.34 -0.96 -14.26
C GLY A 51 11.96 -0.90 -12.78
N GLY A 52 12.41 0.17 -12.14
CA GLY A 52 12.18 0.44 -10.73
C GLY A 52 13.46 0.43 -9.91
N SER A 53 13.35 0.86 -8.64
CA SER A 53 14.45 0.89 -7.67
C SER A 53 14.51 -0.37 -6.79
N ALA A 54 13.41 -1.12 -6.72
CA ALA A 54 13.31 -2.33 -5.91
C ALA A 54 14.02 -3.52 -6.57
N LYS A 55 14.54 -4.43 -5.76
CA LYS A 55 15.28 -5.64 -6.20
C LYS A 55 14.46 -6.89 -5.93
N GLU A 56 14.29 -7.72 -6.96
CA GLU A 56 13.64 -9.02 -6.84
C GLU A 56 14.43 -9.93 -5.89
N GLY A 57 13.70 -10.65 -5.04
CA GLY A 57 14.27 -11.48 -3.98
C GLY A 57 14.50 -10.75 -2.66
N ASP A 58 14.98 -9.51 -2.71
CA ASP A 58 15.22 -8.68 -1.52
C ASP A 58 13.97 -7.91 -1.12
N ASP A 59 13.38 -7.13 -2.03
CA ASP A 59 12.29 -6.20 -1.78
C ASP A 59 10.91 -6.74 -2.20
N PHE A 60 10.89 -7.67 -3.14
CA PHE A 60 9.65 -8.30 -3.61
C PHE A 60 9.90 -9.68 -4.22
N VAL A 61 8.83 -10.43 -4.41
CA VAL A 61 8.81 -11.72 -5.11
C VAL A 61 7.67 -11.72 -6.12
N LEU A 62 7.97 -12.12 -7.36
CA LEU A 62 6.97 -12.33 -8.40
C LEU A 62 6.40 -13.75 -8.34
N PRO A 63 5.11 -13.95 -8.69
CA PRO A 63 4.57 -15.29 -8.83
C PRO A 63 5.20 -16.02 -10.01
N ALA A 64 5.56 -17.27 -9.79
CA ALA A 64 6.10 -18.11 -10.87
C ALA A 64 4.98 -18.50 -11.85
N ASN A 65 5.28 -18.43 -13.17
CA ASN A 65 4.43 -18.93 -14.24
C ASN A 65 2.99 -18.41 -14.20
N PRO A 66 2.75 -17.09 -14.32
CA PRO A 66 1.39 -16.55 -14.34
C PRO A 66 0.59 -17.09 -15.54
N VAL A 67 -0.65 -17.48 -15.28
CA VAL A 67 -1.52 -18.12 -16.27
C VAL A 67 -2.91 -17.46 -16.25
N LEU A 68 -3.44 -17.11 -17.42
CA LEU A 68 -4.84 -16.79 -17.59
C LEU A 68 -5.63 -18.12 -17.63
N PRO A 69 -6.53 -18.37 -16.66
CA PRO A 69 -7.28 -19.63 -16.60
C PRO A 69 -8.20 -19.85 -17.80
N ALA A 70 -8.53 -21.11 -18.08
CA ALA A 70 -9.52 -21.49 -19.08
C ALA A 70 -10.87 -20.79 -18.81
N GLY A 71 -11.50 -20.26 -19.86
CA GLY A 71 -12.77 -19.54 -19.77
C GLY A 71 -12.69 -18.15 -19.12
N ALA A 72 -11.55 -17.76 -18.53
CA ALA A 72 -11.41 -16.50 -17.83
C ALA A 72 -11.11 -15.34 -18.80
N SER A 73 -11.65 -14.16 -18.47
CA SER A 73 -11.33 -12.88 -19.12
C SER A 73 -10.37 -12.02 -18.30
N SER A 74 -10.00 -12.45 -17.08
CA SER A 74 -9.07 -11.77 -16.20
C SER A 74 -8.47 -12.72 -15.17
N PHE A 75 -7.33 -12.33 -14.58
CA PHE A 75 -6.75 -12.95 -13.39
C PHE A 75 -6.02 -11.90 -12.59
N ASN A 76 -5.76 -12.20 -11.33
CA ASN A 76 -4.96 -11.34 -10.46
C ASN A 76 -3.49 -11.79 -10.49
N TYR A 77 -2.62 -10.85 -10.81
CA TYR A 77 -1.18 -11.02 -10.68
C TYR A 77 -0.75 -10.54 -9.31
N GLU A 78 -0.39 -11.47 -8.43
CA GLU A 78 -0.12 -11.22 -7.02
C GLU A 78 1.38 -11.09 -6.79
N ILE A 79 1.84 -9.88 -6.42
CA ILE A 79 3.23 -9.59 -6.10
C ILE A 79 3.36 -9.54 -4.58
N THR A 80 4.29 -10.32 -4.02
CA THR A 80 4.62 -10.23 -2.60
C THR A 80 5.66 -9.13 -2.40
N LEU A 81 5.30 -8.07 -1.69
CA LEU A 81 6.19 -7.01 -1.25
C LEU A 81 6.80 -7.38 0.10
N LYS A 82 8.08 -7.10 0.29
CA LYS A 82 8.80 -7.32 1.54
C LYS A 82 9.08 -6.00 2.25
N ARG A 83 8.79 -5.98 3.54
CA ARG A 83 9.05 -4.83 4.40
C ARG A 83 10.54 -4.76 4.73
N SER A 84 11.12 -3.58 4.67
CA SER A 84 12.50 -3.31 5.09
C SER A 84 12.58 -1.93 5.74
N THR A 85 13.60 -1.71 6.57
CA THR A 85 13.83 -0.41 7.22
C THR A 85 14.06 0.73 6.22
N ALA A 86 14.60 0.44 5.04
CA ALA A 86 14.78 1.43 3.98
C ALA A 86 13.46 2.07 3.52
N LEU A 87 12.32 1.37 3.64
CA LEU A 87 11.00 1.90 3.29
C LEU A 87 10.51 3.00 4.23
N GLN A 88 11.14 3.15 5.39
CA GLN A 88 10.88 4.24 6.34
C GLN A 88 11.59 5.54 5.94
N GLU A 89 12.55 5.47 5.02
CA GLU A 89 13.32 6.62 4.55
C GLU A 89 12.94 7.01 3.12
N GLU A 90 12.71 6.01 2.25
CA GLU A 90 12.38 6.26 0.85
C GLU A 90 11.40 5.23 0.29
N ALA A 91 10.59 5.67 -0.66
CA ALA A 91 9.71 4.78 -1.42
C ALA A 91 10.51 3.99 -2.46
N LYS A 92 10.19 2.69 -2.62
CA LYS A 92 10.72 1.85 -3.69
C LYS A 92 9.68 1.64 -4.78
N THR A 93 10.17 1.39 -5.99
CA THR A 93 9.32 1.22 -7.16
C THR A 93 9.64 -0.07 -7.89
N ILE A 94 8.59 -0.69 -8.47
CA ILE A 94 8.68 -1.82 -9.39
C ILE A 94 7.92 -1.40 -10.65
N GLU A 95 8.51 -1.55 -11.81
CA GLU A 95 7.80 -1.42 -13.07
C GLU A 95 7.75 -2.79 -13.75
N ILE A 96 6.54 -3.31 -13.96
CA ILE A 96 6.30 -4.56 -14.68
C ILE A 96 5.71 -4.29 -16.05
N ALA A 97 5.98 -5.18 -17.01
CA ALA A 97 5.39 -5.15 -18.33
C ALA A 97 4.90 -6.52 -18.77
N ILE A 98 3.78 -6.53 -19.47
CA ILE A 98 3.28 -7.71 -20.20
C ILE A 98 4.02 -7.77 -21.53
N GLU A 99 4.69 -8.89 -21.82
CA GLU A 99 5.37 -9.14 -23.08
C GLU A 99 4.54 -10.03 -24.00
N GLU A 100 4.74 -9.84 -25.29
CA GLU A 100 4.15 -10.70 -26.33
C GLU A 100 4.63 -12.16 -26.20
N ASN A 101 3.73 -13.10 -26.44
CA ASN A 101 4.04 -14.50 -26.57
C ASN A 101 3.16 -15.15 -27.66
N GLU A 102 3.24 -16.45 -27.83
CA GLU A 102 2.46 -17.18 -28.84
C GLU A 102 0.93 -17.07 -28.65
N TYR A 103 0.45 -16.78 -27.42
CA TYR A 103 -0.96 -16.68 -27.06
C TYR A 103 -1.50 -15.26 -27.07
N PHE A 104 -0.64 -14.27 -26.83
CA PHE A 104 -1.05 -12.88 -26.64
C PHE A 104 -0.17 -11.91 -27.44
N ARG A 105 -0.84 -11.11 -28.30
CA ARG A 105 -0.23 -9.99 -29.00
C ARG A 105 -0.82 -8.68 -28.50
N PRO A 106 0.00 -7.71 -28.05
CA PRO A 106 -0.48 -6.40 -27.69
C PRO A 106 -0.97 -5.65 -28.93
N ILE A 107 -2.27 -5.36 -28.99
CA ILE A 107 -2.86 -4.56 -30.07
C ILE A 107 -3.08 -3.14 -29.60
N ILE A 108 -3.48 -2.97 -28.35
CA ILE A 108 -3.73 -1.67 -27.71
C ILE A 108 -2.69 -1.52 -26.61
N THR A 109 -1.74 -0.60 -26.76
CA THR A 109 -0.65 -0.38 -25.80
C THR A 109 -0.92 0.79 -24.87
N HIS A 110 -1.82 1.70 -25.26
CA HIS A 110 -2.24 2.87 -24.47
C HIS A 110 -3.73 3.12 -24.62
N GLU A 111 -4.33 3.73 -23.62
CA GLU A 111 -5.73 4.13 -23.63
C GLU A 111 -5.87 5.51 -22.97
N ILE A 112 -6.59 6.43 -23.62
CA ILE A 112 -6.91 7.73 -23.04
C ILE A 112 -8.02 7.55 -22.03
N THR A 113 -7.76 7.82 -20.77
CA THR A 113 -8.71 7.65 -19.65
C THR A 113 -9.47 8.92 -19.34
N ASP A 114 -8.93 10.08 -19.71
CA ASP A 114 -9.58 11.38 -19.60
C ASP A 114 -9.36 12.19 -20.87
N ILE A 115 -10.44 12.44 -21.60
CA ILE A 115 -10.42 13.19 -22.86
C ILE A 115 -10.12 14.67 -22.65
N GLN A 116 -10.48 15.23 -21.48
CA GLN A 116 -10.28 16.66 -21.19
C GLN A 116 -8.82 16.99 -20.84
N SER A 117 -8.20 16.14 -20.02
CA SER A 117 -6.79 16.29 -19.63
C SER A 117 -5.84 15.64 -20.63
N GLY A 118 -6.33 14.75 -21.51
CA GLY A 118 -5.50 13.93 -22.41
C GLY A 118 -4.68 12.88 -21.66
N THR A 119 -5.12 12.46 -20.46
CA THR A 119 -4.40 11.45 -19.67
C THR A 119 -4.33 10.14 -20.42
N ASP A 120 -3.12 9.74 -20.79
CA ASP A 120 -2.79 8.52 -21.53
C ASP A 120 -2.19 7.51 -20.54
N VAL A 121 -2.76 6.32 -20.49
CA VAL A 121 -2.39 5.26 -19.55
C VAL A 121 -1.89 4.05 -20.33
N SER A 122 -0.76 3.49 -19.95
CA SER A 122 -0.25 2.25 -20.52
C SER A 122 -1.17 1.08 -20.17
N THR A 123 -1.50 0.27 -21.16
CA THR A 123 -2.25 -0.97 -20.94
C THR A 123 -1.35 -2.18 -20.75
N MET A 124 -0.04 -2.01 -20.96
CA MET A 124 0.96 -3.08 -20.95
C MET A 124 1.95 -2.96 -19.82
N ARG A 125 2.08 -1.77 -19.22
CA ARG A 125 3.00 -1.51 -18.11
C ARG A 125 2.23 -1.13 -16.86
N HIS A 126 2.81 -1.43 -15.71
CA HIS A 126 2.27 -1.02 -14.43
C HIS A 126 3.40 -0.71 -13.45
N LYS A 127 3.32 0.47 -12.85
CA LYS A 127 4.24 0.91 -11.81
C LYS A 127 3.62 0.61 -10.44
N ILE A 128 4.37 -0.05 -9.57
CA ILE A 128 4.02 -0.21 -8.16
C ILE A 128 5.02 0.64 -7.37
N GLU A 129 4.51 1.53 -6.54
CA GLU A 129 5.30 2.30 -5.60
C GLU A 129 4.90 1.89 -4.18
N PHE A 130 5.89 1.58 -3.34
CA PHE A 130 5.62 1.14 -1.99
C PHE A 130 6.62 1.71 -0.99
N SER A 131 6.13 2.00 0.21
CA SER A 131 6.90 2.64 1.28
C SER A 131 6.34 2.27 2.65
N GLU A 132 7.02 2.75 3.71
CA GLU A 132 6.49 2.82 5.06
C GLU A 132 6.46 4.29 5.54
N LEU A 133 6.06 5.18 4.65
CA LEU A 133 5.96 6.61 4.87
C LEU A 133 4.51 7.07 4.88
N PHE A 134 4.20 8.03 5.74
CA PHE A 134 2.96 8.76 5.67
C PHE A 134 3.08 9.89 4.65
N THR A 135 2.21 9.92 3.66
CA THR A 135 2.05 11.04 2.74
C THR A 135 1.10 12.09 3.29
N GLU A 136 0.17 11.66 4.14
CA GLU A 136 -0.83 12.48 4.80
C GLU A 136 -1.28 11.82 6.11
N ALA A 137 -2.00 12.56 6.94
CA ALA A 137 -2.61 11.98 8.14
C ALA A 137 -3.67 10.93 7.74
N PRO A 138 -3.80 9.83 8.52
CA PRO A 138 -4.83 8.83 8.28
C PRO A 138 -6.24 9.44 8.26
N ALA A 139 -7.15 8.87 7.45
CA ALA A 139 -8.51 9.41 7.24
C ALA A 139 -9.30 9.58 8.56
N ALA A 140 -9.07 8.71 9.52
CA ALA A 140 -9.70 8.77 10.85
C ALA A 140 -8.80 9.41 11.93
N TRP A 141 -7.74 10.12 11.53
CA TRP A 141 -6.98 10.99 12.41
C TRP A 141 -7.48 12.43 12.28
N TYR A 142 -8.29 12.86 13.20
CA TYR A 142 -8.92 14.18 13.16
C TYR A 142 -7.94 15.27 13.63
N THR A 143 -7.18 15.83 12.69
CA THR A 143 -6.09 16.79 12.96
C THR A 143 -6.56 18.08 13.63
N TYR A 144 -7.84 18.44 13.52
CA TYR A 144 -8.44 19.57 14.23
C TYR A 144 -8.71 19.29 15.74
N ILE A 145 -8.70 17.98 16.15
CA ILE A 145 -8.79 17.59 17.55
C ILE A 145 -7.37 17.46 18.13
N TYR A 146 -6.48 16.76 17.39
CA TYR A 146 -5.11 16.57 17.83
C TYR A 146 -4.14 16.54 16.62
N PRO A 147 -3.01 17.28 16.67
CA PRO A 147 -2.04 17.30 15.57
C PRO A 147 -1.48 15.89 15.28
N PHE A 148 -1.38 15.57 13.99
CA PHE A 148 -0.81 14.31 13.54
C PHE A 148 0.72 14.33 13.58
N THR A 149 1.31 13.25 14.12
CA THR A 149 2.69 12.84 13.84
C THR A 149 2.74 11.31 13.74
N PRO A 150 3.66 10.74 12.94
CA PRO A 150 3.84 9.28 12.86
C PRO A 150 4.04 8.64 14.25
N GLN A 151 4.85 9.27 15.10
CA GLN A 151 5.13 8.78 16.43
C GLN A 151 3.87 8.71 17.31
N ARG A 152 3.02 9.75 17.29
CA ARG A 152 1.73 9.73 18.00
C ARG A 152 0.83 8.60 17.50
N PHE A 153 0.80 8.39 16.20
CA PHE A 153 0.00 7.34 15.60
C PHE A 153 0.44 5.96 16.09
N PHE A 154 1.73 5.63 15.97
CA PHE A 154 2.24 4.33 16.37
C PHE A 154 2.09 4.09 17.87
N LEU A 155 2.40 5.09 18.68
CA LEU A 155 2.21 5.01 20.14
C LEU A 155 0.73 4.79 20.50
N THR A 156 -0.19 5.51 19.85
CA THR A 156 -1.64 5.33 20.08
C THR A 156 -2.09 3.92 19.72
N CYS A 157 -1.70 3.40 18.55
CA CYS A 157 -2.04 2.05 18.14
C CYS A 157 -1.53 1.01 19.14
N ARG A 158 -0.29 1.13 19.59
CA ARG A 158 0.33 0.23 20.56
C ARG A 158 -0.32 0.28 21.95
N VAL A 159 -0.47 1.48 22.52
CA VAL A 159 -0.98 1.66 23.89
C VAL A 159 -2.46 1.31 24.00
N MET A 160 -3.24 1.67 22.97
CA MET A 160 -4.70 1.46 22.97
C MET A 160 -5.11 0.14 22.34
N ASP A 161 -4.14 -0.68 21.89
CA ASP A 161 -4.37 -1.97 21.21
C ASP A 161 -5.35 -1.84 20.04
N ILE A 162 -5.11 -0.85 19.18
CA ILE A 162 -5.95 -0.56 18.00
C ILE A 162 -5.19 -0.97 16.74
N PRO A 163 -5.77 -1.79 15.86
CA PRO A 163 -5.18 -2.11 14.58
C PRO A 163 -4.86 -0.84 13.77
N ARG A 164 -3.65 -0.75 13.24
CA ARG A 164 -3.18 0.41 12.45
C ARG A 164 -4.14 0.72 11.28
N SER A 165 -4.67 -0.33 10.64
CA SER A 165 -5.63 -0.23 9.54
C SER A 165 -6.96 0.44 9.91
N ASP A 166 -7.35 0.43 11.18
CA ASP A 166 -8.63 1.02 11.62
C ASP A 166 -8.64 2.54 11.48
N PHE A 167 -7.47 3.19 11.52
CA PHE A 167 -7.34 4.62 11.28
C PHE A 167 -7.58 5.05 9.83
N ASN A 168 -7.63 4.10 8.87
CA ASN A 168 -8.05 4.38 7.50
C ASN A 168 -9.57 4.36 7.30
N ASP A 169 -10.33 3.99 8.32
CA ASP A 169 -11.77 3.81 8.23
C ASP A 169 -12.49 4.66 9.30
N ALA A 170 -13.05 5.79 8.89
CA ALA A 170 -13.80 6.68 9.76
C ALA A 170 -15.06 6.04 10.37
N SER A 171 -15.54 4.90 9.83
CA SER A 171 -16.64 4.15 10.44
C SER A 171 -16.18 3.38 11.68
N LYS A 172 -14.90 3.00 11.75
CA LYS A 172 -14.30 2.31 12.88
C LYS A 172 -13.85 3.28 13.98
N ILE A 173 -13.28 4.43 13.58
CA ILE A 173 -12.84 5.47 14.50
C ILE A 173 -13.57 6.77 14.17
N SER A 174 -14.71 6.99 14.83
CA SER A 174 -15.44 8.26 14.74
C SER A 174 -14.70 9.39 15.47
N SER A 175 -15.04 10.64 15.20
CA SER A 175 -14.43 11.80 15.89
C SER A 175 -14.59 11.75 17.41
N PHE A 176 -15.72 11.24 17.93
CA PHE A 176 -15.92 11.06 19.38
C PHE A 176 -15.00 9.97 19.95
N ARG A 177 -14.86 8.83 19.24
CA ARG A 177 -13.93 7.78 19.65
C ARG A 177 -12.51 8.31 19.62
N PHE A 178 -12.13 9.05 18.58
CA PHE A 178 -10.80 9.66 18.48
C PHE A 178 -10.51 10.64 19.62
N GLN A 179 -11.48 11.51 19.96
CA GLN A 179 -11.33 12.43 21.10
C GLN A 179 -11.11 11.68 22.42
N TYR A 180 -11.85 10.59 22.64
CA TYR A 180 -11.65 9.71 23.78
C TYR A 180 -10.23 9.12 23.78
N LEU A 181 -9.77 8.57 22.66
CA LEU A 181 -8.43 8.00 22.52
C LEU A 181 -7.34 9.03 22.88
N MET A 182 -7.45 10.25 22.34
CA MET A 182 -6.48 11.32 22.65
C MET A 182 -6.48 11.68 24.14
N SER A 183 -7.65 11.71 24.79
CA SER A 183 -7.73 11.97 26.22
C SER A 183 -7.05 10.88 27.07
N GLU A 184 -7.20 9.61 26.67
CA GLU A 184 -6.53 8.50 27.34
C GLU A 184 -5.02 8.50 27.08
N MET A 185 -4.57 8.89 25.88
CA MET A 185 -3.14 9.02 25.57
C MET A 185 -2.47 10.12 26.40
N VAL A 186 -3.13 11.28 26.57
CA VAL A 186 -2.63 12.36 27.46
C VAL A 186 -2.50 11.85 28.90
N LYS A 187 -3.47 11.08 29.43
CA LYS A 187 -3.38 10.48 30.76
C LYS A 187 -2.24 9.47 30.83
N TYR A 188 -2.14 8.57 29.85
CA TYR A 188 -1.05 7.60 29.79
C TYR A 188 0.32 8.27 29.89
N VAL A 189 0.55 9.31 29.06
CA VAL A 189 1.83 10.03 29.08
C VAL A 189 2.05 10.72 30.41
N ALA A 190 1.02 11.37 31.02
CA ALA A 190 1.13 11.97 32.32
C ALA A 190 1.48 10.96 33.43
N GLU A 191 0.92 9.75 33.37
CA GLU A 191 1.24 8.65 34.32
C GLU A 191 2.67 8.15 34.10
N GLN A 192 3.11 7.97 32.83
CA GLN A 192 4.48 7.57 32.53
C GLN A 192 5.53 8.54 33.04
N LEU A 193 5.27 9.85 32.95
CA LEU A 193 6.17 10.90 33.47
C LEU A 193 6.37 10.87 35.01
N LEU A 194 5.52 10.16 35.73
CA LEU A 194 5.68 9.97 37.18
C LEU A 194 6.55 8.75 37.53
N LEU A 195 6.88 7.93 36.56
CA LEU A 195 7.69 6.73 36.76
C LEU A 195 9.18 7.06 36.76
N GLU A 196 9.97 6.27 37.48
CA GLU A 196 11.44 6.37 37.47
C GLU A 196 12.04 6.00 36.10
N ASN A 197 11.40 5.07 35.39
CA ASN A 197 11.77 4.64 34.04
C ASN A 197 10.53 4.70 33.13
N PRO A 198 10.21 5.87 32.55
CA PRO A 198 9.07 6.03 31.68
C PRO A 198 9.30 5.32 30.34
N ASP A 199 8.21 5.04 29.63
CA ASP A 199 8.24 4.54 28.26
C ASP A 199 9.01 5.53 27.34
N PRO A 200 10.12 5.13 26.71
CA PRO A 200 10.92 6.05 25.89
C PRO A 200 10.18 6.59 24.67
N GLU A 201 9.16 5.87 24.16
CA GLU A 201 8.40 6.29 22.99
C GLU A 201 7.44 7.45 23.24
N ILE A 202 7.24 7.86 24.51
CA ILE A 202 6.45 9.06 24.83
C ILE A 202 7.19 10.37 24.56
N PHE A 203 8.50 10.33 24.27
CA PHE A 203 9.31 11.52 24.03
C PHE A 203 9.67 11.66 22.54
N ASP A 204 9.69 12.88 22.07
CA ASP A 204 10.26 13.21 20.75
C ASP A 204 11.81 13.20 20.77
N GLU A 205 12.44 13.48 19.62
CA GLU A 205 13.90 13.54 19.48
C GLU A 205 14.58 14.60 20.36
N ASN A 206 13.83 15.59 20.86
CA ASN A 206 14.30 16.63 21.74
C ASN A 206 14.04 16.30 23.23
N GLY A 207 13.48 15.14 23.54
CA GLY A 207 13.11 14.74 24.87
C GLY A 207 11.82 15.39 25.41
N THR A 208 10.98 15.93 24.52
CA THR A 208 9.69 16.55 24.87
C THR A 208 8.56 15.50 24.76
N PRO A 209 7.65 15.40 25.76
CA PRO A 209 6.50 14.51 25.65
C PRO A 209 5.65 14.84 24.41
N ILE A 210 5.25 13.80 23.70
CA ILE A 210 4.51 13.95 22.42
C ILE A 210 3.01 14.14 22.59
N PHE A 211 2.45 13.92 23.78
CA PHE A 211 1.05 14.19 24.15
C PHE A 211 0.95 15.16 25.32
#